data_a5d34115c0165b06151e4f76e82fe286
#
_entry.id   a5d34115c0165b06151e4f76e82fe286
#
_cell.length_a   1.000
_cell.length_b   1.000
_cell.length_c   1.000
_cell.angle_alpha   90.00
_cell.angle_beta   90.00
_cell.angle_gamma   90.00
#
_symmetry.space_group_name_H-M   'P 1'
#
loop_
_entity.id
_entity.type
_entity.pdbx_description
1 polymer ?
#
loop_
_entity_poly.entity_id
_entity_poly.type
_entity_poly.pdbx_seq_one_letter_code
_entity_poly.pdbx_strand_id
1 'polypeptide(L)'
;GTYAKASQESIDLLAGQTGAVRVLLEDIRGSMQPIREQMKQIYDMQSRGWEDVKAIRELSDKVEKNTDRIAENTREIKEVAGKISENTRGTVDALEGTINVKVKM
;
A
#
# COMPACT_ATOMS: atom_id res chain seq x y z
N GLY A 1 -18.06 -17.79 23.27
CA GLY A 1 -19.28 -17.03 23.13
C GLY A 1 -19.30 -16.11 21.94
N THR A 2 -20.38 -15.42 21.72
CA THR A 2 -20.59 -14.51 20.59
C THR A 2 -19.51 -13.43 20.52
N TYR A 3 -19.10 -12.89 21.67
CA TYR A 3 -18.07 -11.88 21.76
C TYR A 3 -16.70 -12.40 21.29
N ALA A 4 -16.28 -13.56 21.78
CA ALA A 4 -14.98 -14.14 21.39
C ALA A 4 -14.92 -14.43 19.89
N LYS A 5 -16.01 -14.89 19.30
CA LYS A 5 -16.11 -15.15 17.86
C LYS A 5 -16.02 -13.85 17.06
N ALA A 6 -16.71 -12.79 17.46
CA ALA A 6 -16.65 -11.48 16.79
C ALA A 6 -15.25 -10.86 16.89
N SER A 7 -14.57 -11.01 18.04
CA SER A 7 -13.19 -10.53 18.21
C SER A 7 -12.22 -11.29 17.32
N GLN A 8 -12.37 -12.61 17.16
CA GLN A 8 -11.53 -13.40 16.28
C GLN A 8 -11.73 -13.01 14.81
N GLU A 9 -12.96 -12.80 14.40
CA GLU A 9 -13.27 -12.34 13.05
C GLU A 9 -12.64 -10.97 12.76
N SER A 10 -12.66 -10.04 13.71
CA SER A 10 -12.02 -8.72 13.59
C SER A 10 -10.50 -8.83 13.48
N ILE A 11 -9.88 -9.71 14.27
CA ILE A 11 -8.44 -9.96 14.22
C ILE A 11 -8.05 -10.56 12.87
N ASP A 12 -8.80 -11.53 12.38
CA ASP A 12 -8.54 -12.16 11.07
C ASP A 12 -8.67 -11.16 9.93
N LEU A 13 -9.67 -10.27 9.99
CA LEU A 13 -9.85 -9.21 9.00
C LEU A 13 -8.69 -8.22 9.01
N LEU A 14 -8.24 -7.78 10.17
CA LEU A 14 -7.09 -6.89 10.31
C LEU A 14 -5.81 -7.54 9.80
N ALA A 15 -5.59 -8.81 10.10
CA ALA A 15 -4.44 -9.56 9.60
C ALA A 15 -4.45 -9.64 8.07
N GLY A 16 -5.61 -9.89 7.46
CA GLY A 16 -5.77 -9.91 6.01
C GLY A 16 -5.50 -8.56 5.37
N GLN A 17 -5.99 -7.47 5.96
CA GLN A 17 -5.77 -6.11 5.49
C GLN A 17 -4.29 -5.69 5.61
N THR A 18 -3.64 -6.06 6.71
CA THR A 18 -2.20 -5.81 6.91
C THR A 18 -1.38 -6.56 5.87
N GLY A 19 -1.74 -7.80 5.57
CA GLY A 19 -1.12 -8.59 4.51
C GLY A 19 -1.27 -7.93 3.12
N ALA A 20 -2.46 -7.40 2.83
CA ALA A 20 -2.72 -6.67 1.58
C ALA A 20 -1.83 -5.42 1.45
N VAL A 21 -1.68 -4.64 2.53
CA VAL A 21 -0.77 -3.48 2.54
C VAL A 21 0.67 -3.90 2.29
N ARG A 22 1.11 -5.00 2.89
CA ARG A 22 2.46 -5.53 2.67
C ARG A 22 2.72 -5.88 1.21
N VAL A 23 1.78 -6.55 0.56
CA VAL A 23 1.88 -6.90 -0.87
C VAL A 23 1.97 -5.63 -1.72
N LEU A 24 1.15 -4.62 -1.44
CA LEU A 24 1.16 -3.35 -2.16
C LEU A 24 2.48 -2.60 -1.97
N LEU A 25 3.05 -2.61 -0.77
CA LEU A 25 4.36 -2.00 -0.50
C LEU A 25 5.49 -2.72 -1.25
N GLU A 26 5.45 -4.04 -1.32
CA GLU A 26 6.40 -4.82 -2.11
C GLU A 26 6.29 -4.51 -3.60
N ASP A 27 5.09 -4.34 -4.12
CA ASP A 27 4.87 -3.97 -5.52
C ASP A 27 5.37 -2.55 -5.81
N ILE A 28 5.15 -1.60 -4.91
CA ILE A 28 5.70 -0.24 -5.01
C ILE A 28 7.23 -0.29 -5.05
N ARG A 29 7.84 -1.04 -4.15
CA ARG A 29 9.29 -1.21 -4.12
C ARG A 29 9.83 -1.79 -5.43
N GLY A 30 9.17 -2.82 -5.95
CA GLY A 30 9.52 -3.45 -7.23
C GLY A 30 9.35 -2.51 -8.42
N SER A 31 8.40 -1.56 -8.36
CA SER A 31 8.20 -0.55 -9.39
C SER A 31 9.21 0.60 -9.30
N MET A 32 9.72 0.89 -8.11
CA MET A 32 10.72 1.96 -7.90
C MET A 32 12.11 1.58 -8.42
N GLN A 33 12.52 0.35 -8.29
CA GLN A 33 13.85 -0.10 -8.74
C GLN A 33 14.08 0.11 -10.25
N PRO A 34 13.16 -0.31 -11.15
CA PRO A 34 13.31 -0.03 -12.57
C PRO A 34 13.37 1.45 -12.91
N ILE A 35 12.62 2.29 -12.19
CA ILE A 35 12.62 3.75 -12.41
C ILE A 35 14.01 4.32 -12.19
N ARG A 36 14.68 3.95 -11.10
CA ARG A 36 16.04 4.41 -10.80
C ARG A 36 17.02 4.04 -11.91
N GLU A 37 16.97 2.82 -12.39
CA GLU A 37 17.83 2.34 -13.46
C GLU A 37 17.54 3.06 -14.79
N GLN A 38 16.27 3.26 -15.12
CA GLN A 38 15.83 3.96 -16.31
C GLN A 38 16.26 5.42 -16.31
N MET A 39 16.12 6.10 -15.17
CA MET A 39 16.58 7.47 -15.01
C MET A 39 18.10 7.59 -15.16
N LYS A 40 18.84 6.64 -14.60
CA LYS A 40 20.30 6.60 -14.75
C LYS A 40 20.71 6.44 -16.20
N GLN A 41 20.03 5.58 -16.97
CA GLN A 41 20.27 5.41 -18.40
C GLN A 41 19.99 6.70 -19.17
N ILE A 42 18.92 7.41 -18.85
CA ILE A 42 18.58 8.70 -19.46
C ILE A 42 19.71 9.72 -19.18
N TYR A 43 20.16 9.81 -17.95
CA TYR A 43 21.26 10.70 -17.55
C TYR A 43 22.55 10.37 -18.29
N ASP A 44 22.90 9.09 -18.40
CA ASP A 44 24.10 8.65 -19.11
C ASP A 44 24.05 9.05 -20.59
N MET A 45 22.90 8.87 -21.23
CA MET A 45 22.70 9.28 -22.63
C MET A 45 22.87 10.79 -22.80
N GLN A 46 22.25 11.57 -21.92
CA GLN A 46 22.34 13.03 -21.98
C GLN A 46 23.76 13.53 -21.73
N SER A 47 24.49 12.95 -20.78
CA SER A 47 25.84 13.35 -20.44
C SER A 47 26.86 13.03 -21.55
N ARG A 48 26.57 12.01 -22.37
CA ARG A 48 27.42 11.63 -23.52
C ARG A 48 27.09 12.39 -24.80
N GLY A 49 26.10 13.29 -24.75
CA GLY A 49 25.63 14.01 -25.91
C GLY A 49 24.87 13.15 -26.91
N TRP A 50 24.42 11.96 -26.48
CA TRP A 50 23.61 11.09 -27.32
C TRP A 50 22.16 11.54 -27.25
N GLU A 51 21.73 12.24 -28.29
CA GLU A 51 20.34 12.65 -28.44
C GLU A 51 19.54 11.58 -29.21
N ASP A 52 19.50 10.36 -28.68
CA ASP A 52 18.57 9.37 -29.17
C ASP A 52 17.20 9.66 -28.54
N VAL A 53 16.46 10.55 -29.20
CA VAL A 53 15.14 11.00 -28.76
C VAL A 53 14.17 9.81 -28.61
N LYS A 54 14.28 8.83 -29.49
CA LYS A 54 13.42 7.63 -29.45
C LYS A 54 13.69 6.80 -28.19
N ALA A 55 14.97 6.51 -27.90
CA ALA A 55 15.35 5.74 -26.72
C ALA A 55 14.99 6.46 -25.42
N ILE A 56 15.22 7.78 -25.36
CA ILE A 56 14.84 8.59 -24.20
C ILE A 56 13.33 8.58 -24.01
N ARG A 57 12.55 8.68 -25.08
CA ARG A 57 11.09 8.63 -25.03
C ARG A 57 10.60 7.28 -24.52
N GLU A 58 11.17 6.18 -25.02
CA GLU A 58 10.81 4.83 -24.55
C GLU A 58 11.10 4.63 -23.06
N LEU A 59 12.25 5.12 -22.59
CA LEU A 59 12.59 5.07 -21.18
C LEU A 59 11.65 5.95 -20.33
N SER A 60 11.33 7.16 -20.83
CA SER A 60 10.40 8.06 -20.15
C SER A 60 9.00 7.46 -20.04
N ASP A 61 8.53 6.77 -21.09
CA ASP A 61 7.23 6.06 -21.07
C ASP A 61 7.23 4.94 -20.01
N LYS A 62 8.33 4.21 -19.89
CA LYS A 62 8.46 3.16 -18.86
C LYS A 62 8.46 3.75 -17.45
N VAL A 63 9.13 4.88 -17.24
CA VAL A 63 9.11 5.60 -15.96
C VAL A 63 7.69 6.05 -15.64
N GLU A 64 6.98 6.60 -16.61
CA GLU A 64 5.59 7.03 -16.44
C GLU A 64 4.67 5.88 -16.03
N LYS A 65 4.75 4.73 -16.71
CA LYS A 65 3.97 3.55 -16.38
C LYS A 65 4.24 3.04 -14.96
N ASN A 66 5.50 3.00 -14.57
CA ASN A 66 5.87 2.58 -13.22
C ASN A 66 5.42 3.60 -12.17
N THR A 67 5.48 4.89 -12.48
CA THR A 67 5.00 5.96 -11.61
C THR A 67 3.48 5.89 -11.42
N ASP A 68 2.74 5.63 -12.48
CA ASP A 68 1.28 5.45 -12.43
C ASP A 68 0.91 4.24 -11.58
N ARG A 69 1.64 3.15 -11.71
CA ARG A 69 1.44 1.94 -10.90
C ARG A 69 1.69 2.22 -9.42
N ILE A 70 2.73 2.97 -9.09
CA ILE A 70 3.02 3.38 -7.71
C ILE A 70 1.88 4.25 -7.17
N ALA A 71 1.39 5.21 -7.95
CA ALA A 71 0.29 6.08 -7.56
C ALA A 71 -0.98 5.30 -7.28
N GLU A 72 -1.32 4.32 -8.12
CA GLU A 72 -2.48 3.46 -7.93
C GLU A 72 -2.35 2.60 -6.68
N ASN A 73 -1.19 1.97 -6.47
CA ASN A 73 -0.93 1.17 -5.27
C ASN A 73 -0.97 2.03 -4.00
N THR A 74 -0.48 3.27 -4.06
CA THR A 74 -0.54 4.22 -2.95
C THR A 74 -2.00 4.55 -2.61
N ARG A 75 -2.84 4.74 -3.61
CA ARG A 75 -4.27 4.99 -3.42
C ARG A 75 -4.96 3.78 -2.76
N GLU A 76 -4.65 2.56 -3.21
CA GLU A 76 -5.19 1.34 -2.62
C GLU A 76 -4.75 1.17 -1.18
N ILE A 77 -3.50 1.47 -0.85
CA ILE A 77 -3.00 1.44 0.53
C ILE A 77 -3.79 2.42 1.40
N LYS A 78 -4.07 3.61 0.89
CA LYS A 78 -4.86 4.62 1.61
C LYS A 78 -6.27 4.11 1.91
N GLU A 79 -6.90 3.45 0.95
CA GLU A 79 -8.23 2.85 1.14
C GLU A 79 -8.20 1.74 2.18
N VAL A 80 -7.23 0.83 2.09
CA VAL A 80 -7.07 -0.28 3.06
C VAL A 80 -6.74 0.26 4.45
N ALA A 81 -5.88 1.26 4.55
CA ALA A 81 -5.56 1.90 5.83
C ALA A 81 -6.79 2.53 6.48
N GLY A 82 -7.69 3.13 5.69
CA GLY A 82 -8.96 3.63 6.16
C GLY A 82 -9.85 2.51 6.73
N LYS A 83 -9.93 1.38 6.04
CA LYS A 83 -10.68 0.21 6.51
C LYS A 83 -10.08 -0.39 7.78
N ILE A 84 -8.76 -0.45 7.88
CA ILE A 84 -8.07 -0.91 9.10
C ILE A 84 -8.43 0.00 10.28
N SER A 85 -8.42 1.33 10.08
CA SER A 85 -8.80 2.30 11.10
C SER A 85 -10.24 2.09 11.56
N GLU A 86 -11.19 1.90 10.65
CA GLU A 86 -12.59 1.61 10.98
C GLU A 86 -12.74 0.32 11.75
N ASN A 87 -12.07 -0.76 11.32
CA ASN A 87 -12.12 -2.04 11.98
C ASN A 87 -11.48 -2.01 13.38
N THR A 88 -10.39 -1.27 13.54
CA THR A 88 -9.75 -1.07 14.84
C THR A 88 -10.68 -0.33 15.79
N ARG A 89 -11.35 0.72 15.31
CA ARG A 89 -12.35 1.46 16.09
C ARG A 89 -13.50 0.55 16.51
N GLY A 90 -14.04 -0.25 15.58
CA GLY A 90 -15.10 -1.20 15.88
C GLY A 90 -14.68 -2.22 16.93
N THR A 91 -13.46 -2.72 16.88
CA THR A 91 -12.90 -3.65 17.88
C THR A 91 -12.77 -2.98 19.25
N VAL A 92 -12.27 -1.75 19.30
CA VAL A 92 -12.16 -0.99 20.56
C VAL A 92 -13.54 -0.71 21.14
N ASP A 93 -14.51 -0.29 20.34
CA ASP A 93 -15.87 -0.03 20.79
C ASP A 93 -16.53 -1.30 21.35
N ALA A 94 -16.31 -2.45 20.71
CA ALA A 94 -16.81 -3.72 21.20
C ALA A 94 -16.17 -4.11 22.54
N LEU A 95 -14.86 -3.89 22.70
CA LEU A 95 -14.15 -4.15 23.95
C LEU A 95 -14.64 -3.22 25.07
N GLU A 96 -14.81 -1.92 24.81
CA GLU A 96 -15.34 -0.95 25.75
C GLU A 96 -16.77 -1.31 26.19
N GLY A 97 -17.62 -1.70 25.24
CA GLY A 97 -18.98 -2.16 25.54
C GLY A 97 -19.00 -3.36 26.45
N THR A 98 -18.11 -4.32 26.25
CA THR A 98 -17.99 -5.51 27.10
C THR A 98 -17.51 -5.16 28.52
N ILE A 99 -16.53 -4.28 28.63
CA ILE A 99 -16.02 -3.80 29.93
C ILE A 99 -17.12 -3.07 30.69
N ASN A 100 -17.86 -2.17 30.04
CA ASN A 100 -18.96 -1.43 30.65
C ASN A 100 -20.06 -2.36 31.17
N VAL A 101 -20.41 -3.40 30.44
CA VAL A 101 -21.39 -4.41 30.89
C VAL A 101 -20.88 -5.12 32.13
N LYS A 102 -19.61 -5.52 32.19
CA LYS A 102 -19.02 -6.18 33.36
C LYS A 102 -18.97 -5.28 34.57
N VAL A 103 -18.68 -4.01 34.41
CA VAL A 103 -18.60 -3.04 35.51
C VAL A 103 -19.99 -2.75 36.12
N LYS A 104 -21.04 -2.76 35.29
CA LYS A 104 -22.42 -2.57 35.73
C LYS A 104 -23.03 -3.77 36.44
N MET A 105 -22.47 -4.91 36.27
CA MET A 105 -22.90 -6.14 36.94
C MET A 105 -22.20 -6.29 38.31
#